data_186756e857f1ef21363f5f6dc9cd7937
#
_entry.id   186756e857f1ef21363f5f6dc9cd7937
#
_cell.length_a   1.000
_cell.length_b   1.000
_cell.length_c   1.000
_cell.angle_alpha   90.00
_cell.angle_beta   90.00
_cell.angle_gamma   90.00
#
_symmetry.space_group_name_H-M   'P 1'
#
loop_
_entity.id
_entity.type
_entity.pdbx_description
1 polymer ?
#
loop_
_entity_poly.entity_id
_entity_poly.type
_entity_poly.pdbx_seq_one_letter_code
_entity_poly.pdbx_strand_id
1 'polypeptide(L)'
;TIMLKIKNLHAKVEGLKILKGINLEIHPGEVHAIMGPNGSGKSTLSSVIAGKEEYEITRGEITFEGEDLTELEAEERAHKGVFLSFQYPVEIPGVSVTNFMRTSLNATRKARGLEDMPANEMLKMIREKSELLDIDRKFLSRSLNEGFSGGEKKRNEIFQMAMLEPKLAILDETDSGLDIDALRIVANGVNKLRTSENATLVITHYQRLLDYIVPDHVHVMYDGRIVKSGGKELALELEEKGYDWIKEEVGA
;
A
#
# COMPACT_ATOMS: atom_id res chain seq x y z
N THR A 1 21.16 -1.54 -1.05
CA THR A 1 20.34 -2.46 -0.25
C THR A 1 18.95 -2.54 -0.87
N ILE A 2 18.43 -3.76 -1.08
CA ILE A 2 17.08 -3.99 -1.63
C ILE A 2 16.12 -4.16 -0.46
N MET A 3 15.01 -3.41 -0.46
CA MET A 3 13.97 -3.55 0.56
C MET A 3 13.04 -4.71 0.22
N LEU A 4 12.39 -4.67 -0.95
CA LEU A 4 11.50 -5.72 -1.44
C LEU A 4 12.08 -6.32 -2.72
N LYS A 5 12.20 -7.65 -2.76
CA LYS A 5 12.58 -8.36 -3.96
C LYS A 5 11.59 -9.47 -4.25
N ILE A 6 11.00 -9.40 -5.42
CA ILE A 6 10.08 -10.42 -5.94
C ILE A 6 10.72 -11.05 -7.15
N LYS A 7 10.85 -12.37 -7.14
CA LYS A 7 11.49 -13.12 -8.20
C LYS A 7 10.59 -14.24 -8.71
N ASN A 8 10.24 -14.15 -9.98
CA ASN A 8 9.44 -15.15 -10.70
C ASN A 8 8.18 -15.60 -9.92
N LEU A 9 7.43 -14.64 -9.40
CA LEU A 9 6.27 -14.90 -8.55
C LEU A 9 5.07 -15.36 -9.37
N HIS A 10 4.58 -16.55 -9.03
CA HIS A 10 3.33 -17.11 -9.53
C HIS A 10 2.36 -17.27 -8.37
N ALA A 11 1.11 -16.87 -8.58
CA ALA A 11 0.06 -17.00 -7.58
C ALA A 11 -1.29 -17.29 -8.23
N LYS A 12 -2.12 -18.01 -7.50
CA LYS A 12 -3.49 -18.33 -7.91
C LYS A 12 -4.48 -17.98 -6.80
N VAL A 13 -5.72 -17.79 -7.19
CA VAL A 13 -6.87 -17.65 -6.30
C VAL A 13 -8.01 -18.50 -6.86
N GLU A 14 -8.65 -19.27 -6.01
CA GLU A 14 -9.74 -20.19 -6.41
C GLU A 14 -9.39 -21.05 -7.62
N GLY A 15 -8.16 -21.54 -7.69
CA GLY A 15 -7.67 -22.36 -8.79
C GLY A 15 -7.27 -21.60 -10.06
N LEU A 16 -7.52 -20.32 -10.13
CA LEU A 16 -7.16 -19.49 -11.29
C LEU A 16 -5.77 -18.88 -11.13
N LYS A 17 -4.92 -19.11 -12.11
CA LYS A 17 -3.58 -18.48 -12.16
C LYS A 17 -3.72 -17.02 -12.53
N ILE A 18 -3.31 -16.13 -11.64
CA ILE A 18 -3.40 -14.68 -11.83
C ILE A 18 -2.02 -14.08 -12.06
N LEU A 19 -1.04 -14.36 -11.19
CA LEU A 19 0.34 -13.90 -11.37
C LEU A 19 1.15 -14.99 -12.06
N LYS A 20 1.88 -14.60 -13.09
CA LYS A 20 2.52 -15.53 -14.04
C LYS A 20 4.00 -15.26 -14.26
N GLY A 21 4.71 -14.89 -13.19
CA GLY A 21 6.14 -14.63 -13.23
C GLY A 21 6.48 -13.15 -13.02
N ILE A 22 6.09 -12.60 -11.89
CA ILE A 22 6.40 -11.22 -11.53
C ILE A 22 7.83 -11.10 -11.01
N ASN A 23 8.55 -10.12 -11.53
CA ASN A 23 9.86 -9.69 -11.03
C ASN A 23 9.77 -8.22 -10.67
N LEU A 24 10.16 -7.86 -9.45
CA LEU A 24 10.12 -6.49 -8.95
C LEU A 24 11.16 -6.28 -7.86
N GLU A 25 11.87 -5.17 -7.93
CA GLU A 25 12.80 -4.75 -6.86
C GLU A 25 12.47 -3.32 -6.44
N ILE A 26 12.34 -3.12 -5.13
CA ILE A 26 12.11 -1.79 -4.53
C ILE A 26 13.21 -1.52 -3.53
N HIS A 27 13.86 -0.36 -3.67
CA HIS A 27 14.89 0.12 -2.74
C HIS A 27 14.30 1.15 -1.76
N PRO A 28 14.93 1.33 -0.58
CA PRO A 28 14.53 2.39 0.34
C PRO A 28 14.52 3.77 -0.34
N GLY A 29 13.53 4.58 0.00
CA GLY A 29 13.36 5.93 -0.53
C GLY A 29 12.62 6.01 -1.87
N GLU A 30 12.36 4.87 -2.52
CA GLU A 30 11.73 4.84 -3.84
C GLU A 30 10.20 4.82 -3.78
N VAL A 31 9.59 5.40 -4.78
CA VAL A 31 8.17 5.27 -5.10
C VAL A 31 8.03 4.52 -6.42
N HIS A 32 7.36 3.39 -6.38
CA HIS A 32 7.01 2.59 -7.54
C HIS A 32 5.51 2.66 -7.80
N ALA A 33 5.13 2.73 -9.06
CA ALA A 33 3.73 2.65 -9.47
C ALA A 33 3.52 1.40 -10.34
N ILE A 34 2.43 0.70 -10.07
CA ILE A 34 1.94 -0.39 -10.91
C ILE A 34 0.69 0.09 -11.61
N MET A 35 0.71 0.05 -12.93
CA MET A 35 -0.40 0.39 -13.81
C MET A 35 -0.73 -0.80 -14.71
N GLY A 36 -1.88 -0.76 -15.34
CA GLY A 36 -2.32 -1.81 -16.24
C GLY A 36 -3.84 -1.85 -16.36
N PRO A 37 -4.38 -2.54 -17.36
CA PRO A 37 -5.82 -2.68 -17.52
C PRO A 37 -6.44 -3.50 -16.39
N ASN A 38 -7.75 -3.39 -16.23
CA ASN A 38 -8.50 -4.22 -15.29
C ASN A 38 -8.28 -5.71 -15.61
N GLY A 39 -8.12 -6.51 -14.58
CA GLY A 39 -7.86 -7.94 -14.73
C GLY A 39 -6.41 -8.32 -15.04
N SER A 40 -5.48 -7.36 -14.99
CA SER A 40 -4.05 -7.64 -15.22
C SER A 40 -3.33 -8.27 -14.03
N GLY A 41 -3.96 -8.28 -12.84
CA GLY A 41 -3.40 -8.86 -11.62
C GLY A 41 -2.80 -7.85 -10.63
N LYS A 42 -3.05 -6.55 -10.82
CA LYS A 42 -2.48 -5.49 -9.95
C LYS A 42 -2.87 -5.66 -8.47
N SER A 43 -4.17 -5.77 -8.19
CA SER A 43 -4.66 -5.95 -6.81
C SER A 43 -4.27 -7.31 -6.23
N THR A 44 -4.15 -8.33 -7.08
CA THR A 44 -3.64 -9.64 -6.67
C THR A 44 -2.20 -9.53 -6.18
N LEU A 45 -1.36 -8.78 -6.90
CA LEU A 45 0.03 -8.56 -6.48
C LEU A 45 0.11 -7.92 -5.10
N SER A 46 -0.64 -6.85 -4.85
CA SER A 46 -0.65 -6.20 -3.53
C SER A 46 -1.13 -7.15 -2.43
N SER A 47 -2.17 -7.91 -2.69
CA SER A 47 -2.73 -8.88 -1.73
C SER A 47 -1.75 -10.01 -1.41
N VAL A 48 -1.04 -10.50 -2.41
CA VAL A 48 -0.02 -11.55 -2.25
C VAL A 48 1.17 -11.04 -1.43
N ILE A 49 1.64 -9.82 -1.68
CA ILE A 49 2.72 -9.22 -0.88
C ILE A 49 2.29 -9.05 0.58
N ALA A 50 1.05 -8.64 0.80
CA ALA A 50 0.50 -8.46 2.15
C ALA A 50 0.17 -9.79 2.86
N GLY A 51 0.14 -10.90 2.15
CA GLY A 51 -0.07 -12.22 2.72
C GLY A 51 -1.53 -12.62 2.95
N LYS A 52 -2.46 -12.14 2.13
CA LYS A 52 -3.86 -12.55 2.22
C LYS A 52 -4.02 -14.03 1.92
N GLU A 53 -4.74 -14.73 2.79
CA GLU A 53 -4.84 -16.20 2.81
C GLU A 53 -5.49 -16.80 1.56
N GLU A 54 -6.41 -16.09 0.92
CA GLU A 54 -7.10 -16.57 -0.26
C GLU A 54 -6.21 -16.75 -1.49
N TYR A 55 -5.01 -16.19 -1.46
CA TYR A 55 -4.04 -16.30 -2.55
C TYR A 55 -2.96 -17.32 -2.22
N GLU A 56 -2.70 -18.23 -3.16
CA GLU A 56 -1.68 -19.25 -3.03
C GLU A 56 -0.49 -18.96 -3.94
N ILE A 57 0.69 -18.85 -3.33
CA ILE A 57 1.94 -18.72 -4.08
C ILE A 57 2.33 -20.12 -4.56
N THR A 58 2.40 -20.30 -5.88
CA THR A 58 2.72 -21.60 -6.48
C THR A 58 4.16 -21.72 -6.95
N ARG A 59 4.85 -20.59 -7.15
CA ARG A 59 6.24 -20.55 -7.60
C ARG A 59 6.84 -19.18 -7.33
N GLY A 60 8.15 -19.15 -7.16
CA GLY A 60 8.89 -17.91 -6.94
C GLY A 60 9.02 -17.54 -5.49
N GLU A 61 9.58 -16.37 -5.23
CA GLU A 61 9.87 -15.93 -3.89
C GLU A 61 9.63 -14.43 -3.70
N ILE A 62 9.31 -14.04 -2.47
CA ILE A 62 9.22 -12.66 -2.01
C ILE A 62 10.15 -12.52 -0.81
N THR A 63 11.16 -11.66 -0.91
CA THR A 63 12.01 -11.32 0.22
C THR A 63 11.83 -9.85 0.60
N PHE A 64 11.83 -9.60 1.90
CA PHE A 64 11.72 -8.27 2.46
C PHE A 64 12.85 -8.05 3.45
N GLU A 65 13.71 -7.09 3.16
CA GLU A 65 14.95 -6.86 3.92
C GLU A 65 15.79 -8.14 4.10
N GLY A 66 15.85 -8.97 3.06
CA GLY A 66 16.59 -10.23 3.05
C GLY A 66 15.89 -11.42 3.69
N GLU A 67 14.69 -11.24 4.27
CA GLU A 67 13.90 -12.33 4.86
C GLU A 67 12.81 -12.80 3.90
N ASP A 68 12.59 -14.11 3.83
CA ASP A 68 11.51 -14.70 3.04
C ASP A 68 10.16 -14.41 3.67
N LEU A 69 9.24 -13.81 2.91
CA LEU A 69 7.88 -13.53 3.35
C LEU A 69 6.90 -14.65 3.00
N THR A 70 7.24 -15.58 2.11
CA THR A 70 6.26 -16.50 1.52
C THR A 70 5.53 -17.37 2.54
N GLU A 71 6.21 -17.75 3.61
CA GLU A 71 5.63 -18.61 4.68
C GLU A 71 5.04 -17.79 5.85
N LEU A 72 5.13 -16.47 5.81
CA LEU A 72 4.64 -15.64 6.90
C LEU A 72 3.16 -15.29 6.73
N GLU A 73 2.44 -15.28 7.84
CA GLU A 73 1.07 -14.79 7.91
C GLU A 73 1.02 -13.28 7.66
N ALA A 74 -0.14 -12.77 7.25
CA ALA A 74 -0.34 -11.33 6.98
C ALA A 74 0.03 -10.46 8.19
N GLU A 75 -0.34 -10.88 9.40
CA GLU A 75 -0.01 -10.17 10.63
C GLU A 75 1.50 -10.08 10.86
N GLU A 76 2.23 -11.15 10.62
CA GLU A 76 3.68 -11.17 10.76
C GLU A 76 4.35 -10.23 9.76
N ARG A 77 3.85 -10.18 8.51
CA ARG A 77 4.34 -9.25 7.49
C ARG A 77 4.08 -7.80 7.87
N ALA A 78 2.89 -7.51 8.40
CA ALA A 78 2.53 -6.19 8.90
C ALA A 78 3.48 -5.75 10.03
N HIS A 79 3.79 -6.64 10.97
CA HIS A 79 4.73 -6.37 12.07
C HIS A 79 6.16 -6.13 11.60
N LYS A 80 6.54 -6.66 10.44
CA LYS A 80 7.84 -6.38 9.81
C LYS A 80 7.90 -5.03 9.09
N GLY A 81 6.76 -4.38 8.93
CA GLY A 81 6.69 -3.05 8.34
C GLY A 81 6.05 -2.99 6.94
N VAL A 82 5.32 -4.02 6.53
CA VAL A 82 4.52 -4.00 5.29
C VAL A 82 3.11 -3.54 5.62
N PHE A 83 2.69 -2.42 5.03
CA PHE A 83 1.36 -1.84 5.22
C PHE A 83 0.59 -1.90 3.90
N LEU A 84 -0.62 -2.43 3.94
CA LEU A 84 -1.55 -2.41 2.80
C LEU A 84 -2.74 -1.51 3.15
N SER A 85 -2.99 -0.53 2.29
CA SER A 85 -4.20 0.29 2.43
C SER A 85 -5.44 -0.56 2.11
N PHE A 86 -6.48 -0.36 2.90
CA PHE A 86 -7.73 -1.10 2.76
C PHE A 86 -8.61 -0.45 1.69
N GLN A 87 -8.99 -1.21 0.68
CA GLN A 87 -9.97 -0.76 -0.32
C GLN A 87 -11.34 -0.53 0.33
N TYR A 88 -11.69 -1.39 1.29
CA TYR A 88 -12.93 -1.32 2.06
C TYR A 88 -12.59 -1.21 3.55
N PRO A 89 -12.54 0.00 4.10
CA PRO A 89 -12.23 0.18 5.52
C PRO A 89 -13.27 -0.52 6.38
N VAL A 90 -12.81 -1.32 7.35
CA VAL A 90 -13.67 -2.01 8.29
C VAL A 90 -14.21 -1.01 9.31
N GLU A 91 -15.53 -1.05 9.55
CA GLU A 91 -16.19 -0.29 10.61
C GLU A 91 -16.15 -1.10 11.92
N ILE A 92 -15.72 -0.47 13.01
CA ILE A 92 -15.72 -1.10 14.33
C ILE A 92 -16.49 -0.20 15.30
N PRO A 93 -17.81 -0.42 15.45
CA PRO A 93 -18.61 0.35 16.37
C PRO A 93 -18.11 0.26 17.82
N GLY A 94 -18.06 1.38 18.50
CA GLY A 94 -17.63 1.45 19.89
C GLY A 94 -16.11 1.46 20.11
N VAL A 95 -15.31 1.29 19.08
CA VAL A 95 -13.84 1.37 19.17
C VAL A 95 -13.38 2.67 18.50
N SER A 96 -12.85 3.60 19.28
CA SER A 96 -12.35 4.86 18.73
C SER A 96 -11.10 4.65 17.87
N VAL A 97 -10.85 5.59 16.95
CA VAL A 97 -9.61 5.59 16.14
C VAL A 97 -8.38 5.54 17.05
N THR A 98 -8.38 6.34 18.12
CA THR A 98 -7.27 6.37 19.09
C THR A 98 -7.04 5.00 19.76
N ASN A 99 -8.09 4.35 20.23
CA ASN A 99 -7.96 3.03 20.87
C ASN A 99 -7.51 1.95 19.89
N PHE A 100 -8.04 1.98 18.68
CA PHE A 100 -7.60 1.07 17.62
C PHE A 100 -6.11 1.24 17.34
N MET A 101 -5.63 2.47 17.21
CA MET A 101 -4.21 2.74 16.94
C MET A 101 -3.31 2.35 18.09
N ARG A 102 -3.74 2.59 19.34
CA ARG A 102 -2.99 2.17 20.51
C ARG A 102 -2.79 0.66 20.53
N THR A 103 -3.86 -0.08 20.31
CA THR A 103 -3.82 -1.55 20.29
C THR A 103 -2.93 -2.06 19.16
N SER A 104 -3.08 -1.52 17.97
CA SER A 104 -2.29 -1.93 16.79
C SER A 104 -0.80 -1.62 16.96
N LEU A 105 -0.47 -0.43 17.43
CA LEU A 105 0.93 -0.04 17.63
C LEU A 105 1.60 -0.88 18.72
N ASN A 106 0.91 -1.12 19.83
CA ASN A 106 1.44 -1.96 20.92
C ASN A 106 1.60 -3.42 20.50
N ALA A 107 0.69 -3.95 19.67
CA ALA A 107 0.84 -5.28 19.09
C ALA A 107 2.10 -5.38 18.22
N THR A 108 2.37 -4.38 17.41
CA THR A 108 3.58 -4.30 16.58
C THR A 108 4.84 -4.22 17.46
N ARG A 109 4.82 -3.40 18.52
CA ARG A 109 5.93 -3.29 19.46
C ARG A 109 6.22 -4.62 20.16
N LYS A 110 5.18 -5.30 20.63
CA LYS A 110 5.29 -6.62 21.27
C LYS A 110 5.92 -7.66 20.35
N ALA A 111 5.50 -7.67 19.09
CA ALA A 111 6.08 -8.57 18.09
C ALA A 111 7.57 -8.32 17.85
N ARG A 112 8.05 -7.10 18.11
CA ARG A 112 9.46 -6.71 18.02
C ARG A 112 10.22 -6.83 19.35
N GLY A 113 9.60 -7.43 20.37
CA GLY A 113 10.20 -7.60 21.69
C GLY A 113 10.24 -6.31 22.53
N LEU A 114 9.45 -5.32 22.18
CA LEU A 114 9.34 -4.05 22.90
C LEU A 114 8.14 -4.06 23.84
N GLU A 115 8.22 -3.30 24.93
CA GLU A 115 7.09 -3.08 25.82
C GLU A 115 6.07 -2.12 25.20
N ASP A 116 4.87 -2.09 25.77
CA ASP A 116 3.84 -1.13 25.39
C ASP A 116 4.36 0.30 25.52
N MET A 117 3.97 1.15 24.58
CA MET A 117 4.34 2.56 24.62
C MET A 117 3.69 3.24 25.83
N PRO A 118 4.45 3.98 26.65
CA PRO A 118 3.87 4.75 27.74
C PRO A 118 2.77 5.70 27.28
N ALA A 119 1.72 5.87 28.09
CA ALA A 119 0.54 6.66 27.70
C ALA A 119 0.88 8.09 27.29
N ASN A 120 1.82 8.73 27.97
CA ASN A 120 2.26 10.10 27.65
C ASN A 120 2.98 10.17 26.29
N GLU A 121 3.79 9.18 25.96
CA GLU A 121 4.46 9.09 24.66
C GLU A 121 3.46 8.83 23.54
N MET A 122 2.47 7.97 23.79
CA MET A 122 1.39 7.70 22.83
C MET A 122 0.60 8.97 22.52
N LEU A 123 0.22 9.73 23.54
CA LEU A 123 -0.49 11.00 23.36
C LEU A 123 0.34 12.03 22.58
N LYS A 124 1.63 12.10 22.86
CA LYS A 124 2.55 12.97 22.13
C LYS A 124 2.62 12.59 20.65
N MET A 125 2.77 11.31 20.36
CA MET A 125 2.82 10.80 18.99
C MET A 125 1.54 11.07 18.23
N ILE A 126 0.38 10.81 18.83
CA ILE A 126 -0.94 11.12 18.27
C ILE A 126 -1.05 12.60 17.93
N ARG A 127 -0.62 13.47 18.82
CA ARG A 127 -0.63 14.92 18.61
C ARG A 127 0.23 15.32 17.42
N GLU A 128 1.47 14.86 17.41
CA GLU A 128 2.43 15.17 16.34
C GLU A 128 1.94 14.70 14.97
N LYS A 129 1.44 13.46 14.88
CA LYS A 129 0.91 12.92 13.61
C LYS A 129 -0.38 13.62 13.17
N SER A 130 -1.27 13.95 14.10
CA SER A 130 -2.49 14.70 13.79
C SER A 130 -2.19 16.10 13.27
N GLU A 131 -1.26 16.80 13.88
CA GLU A 131 -0.81 18.13 13.43
C GLU A 131 -0.15 18.05 12.05
N LEU A 132 0.71 17.09 11.83
CA LEU A 132 1.38 16.87 10.55
C LEU A 132 0.38 16.68 9.40
N LEU A 133 -0.71 15.99 9.66
CA LEU A 133 -1.71 15.60 8.67
C LEU A 133 -2.95 16.50 8.65
N ASP A 134 -2.98 17.58 9.44
CA ASP A 134 -4.15 18.46 9.60
C ASP A 134 -5.43 17.70 9.99
N ILE A 135 -5.31 16.79 10.95
CA ILE A 135 -6.44 16.00 11.45
C ILE A 135 -6.94 16.60 12.75
N ASP A 136 -8.24 16.91 12.82
CA ASP A 136 -8.88 17.36 14.06
C ASP A 136 -8.90 16.20 15.08
N ARG A 137 -8.42 16.45 16.29
CA ARG A 137 -8.42 15.45 17.35
C ARG A 137 -9.80 14.92 17.73
N LYS A 138 -10.82 15.70 17.53
CA LYS A 138 -12.22 15.26 17.74
C LYS A 138 -12.57 14.07 16.83
N PHE A 139 -12.01 14.04 15.62
CA PHE A 139 -12.16 12.93 14.70
C PHE A 139 -11.63 11.61 15.29
N LEU A 140 -10.54 11.67 16.05
CA LEU A 140 -9.86 10.49 16.60
C LEU A 140 -10.64 9.83 17.75
N SER A 141 -11.60 10.53 18.34
CA SER A 141 -12.48 9.98 19.41
C SER A 141 -13.72 9.27 18.84
N ARG A 142 -13.98 9.39 17.54
CA ARG A 142 -15.11 8.72 16.88
C ARG A 142 -14.80 7.24 16.71
N SER A 143 -15.87 6.43 16.64
CA SER A 143 -15.74 5.00 16.32
C SER A 143 -15.11 4.80 14.94
N LEU A 144 -14.22 3.83 14.84
CA LEU A 144 -13.42 3.58 13.65
C LEU A 144 -14.30 3.37 12.41
N ASN A 145 -14.17 4.26 11.46
CA ASN A 145 -14.88 4.30 10.17
C ASN A 145 -16.41 4.35 10.22
N GLU A 146 -17.03 4.32 11.41
CA GLU A 146 -18.48 4.36 11.56
C GLU A 146 -19.03 5.73 11.16
N GLY A 147 -19.83 5.75 10.11
CA GLY A 147 -20.41 6.98 9.58
C GLY A 147 -19.40 7.96 8.97
N PHE A 148 -18.18 7.49 8.66
CA PHE A 148 -17.17 8.33 8.02
C PHE A 148 -17.52 8.58 6.56
N SER A 149 -17.29 9.80 6.09
CA SER A 149 -17.30 10.13 4.66
C SER A 149 -16.14 9.44 3.97
N GLY A 150 -16.14 9.41 2.63
CA GLY A 150 -15.01 8.89 1.86
C GLY A 150 -13.69 9.59 2.20
N GLY A 151 -13.70 10.91 2.33
CA GLY A 151 -12.53 11.69 2.72
C GLY A 151 -12.07 11.38 4.15
N GLU A 152 -12.99 11.22 5.08
CA GLU A 152 -12.68 10.85 6.45
C GLU A 152 -12.07 9.45 6.56
N LYS A 153 -12.56 8.48 5.79
CA LYS A 153 -11.97 7.14 5.69
C LYS A 153 -10.52 7.20 5.19
N LYS A 154 -10.24 8.03 4.19
CA LYS A 154 -8.89 8.24 3.67
C LYS A 154 -7.98 8.93 4.68
N ARG A 155 -8.47 9.91 5.41
CA ARG A 155 -7.71 10.55 6.50
C ARG A 155 -7.36 9.56 7.59
N ASN A 156 -8.29 8.69 7.97
CA ASN A 156 -8.04 7.63 8.94
C ASN A 156 -6.96 6.65 8.46
N GLU A 157 -7.01 6.25 7.21
CA GLU A 157 -6.02 5.36 6.60
C GLU A 157 -4.62 5.97 6.60
N ILE A 158 -4.50 7.23 6.21
CA ILE A 158 -3.22 7.95 6.25
C ILE A 158 -2.75 8.16 7.70
N PHE A 159 -3.65 8.41 8.63
CA PHE A 159 -3.31 8.49 10.05
C PHE A 159 -2.74 7.17 10.58
N GLN A 160 -3.35 6.04 10.23
CA GLN A 160 -2.82 4.72 10.57
C GLN A 160 -1.41 4.52 10.01
N MET A 161 -1.19 4.90 8.75
CA MET A 161 0.12 4.84 8.13
C MET A 161 1.14 5.70 8.89
N ALA A 162 0.76 6.91 9.29
CA ALA A 162 1.63 7.80 10.07
C ALA A 162 2.00 7.21 11.43
N MET A 163 1.04 6.60 12.13
CA MET A 163 1.26 6.02 13.45
C MET A 163 2.10 4.74 13.39
N LEU A 164 1.88 3.89 12.41
CA LEU A 164 2.58 2.60 12.28
C LEU A 164 3.98 2.74 11.69
N GLU A 165 4.26 3.83 11.01
CA GLU A 165 5.56 4.10 10.36
C GLU A 165 6.07 2.90 9.55
N PRO A 166 5.31 2.42 8.54
CA PRO A 166 5.70 1.24 7.79
C PRO A 166 6.98 1.49 6.98
N LYS A 167 7.74 0.44 6.77
CA LYS A 167 8.90 0.48 5.87
C LYS A 167 8.47 0.48 4.41
N LEU A 168 7.42 -0.28 4.10
CA LEU A 168 6.80 -0.34 2.77
C LEU A 168 5.30 -0.09 2.91
N ALA A 169 4.82 0.99 2.30
CA ALA A 169 3.39 1.27 2.20
C ALA A 169 2.90 0.89 0.80
N ILE A 170 1.92 -0.01 0.74
CA ILE A 170 1.25 -0.41 -0.50
C ILE A 170 -0.11 0.28 -0.55
N LEU A 171 -0.31 1.12 -1.56
CA LEU A 171 -1.55 1.86 -1.75
C LEU A 171 -2.26 1.30 -2.97
N ASP A 172 -3.29 0.50 -2.74
CA ASP A 172 -4.10 -0.09 -3.80
C ASP A 172 -5.36 0.74 -4.02
N GLU A 173 -5.37 1.53 -5.09
CA GLU A 173 -6.44 2.47 -5.43
C GLU A 173 -7.20 2.06 -6.70
N THR A 174 -7.18 0.76 -7.06
CA THR A 174 -7.74 0.29 -8.32
C THR A 174 -9.25 0.36 -8.42
N ASP A 175 -9.97 0.20 -7.30
CA ASP A 175 -11.42 0.14 -7.27
C ASP A 175 -12.08 1.38 -6.66
N SER A 176 -11.29 2.36 -6.26
CA SER A 176 -11.81 3.54 -5.60
C SER A 176 -12.26 4.59 -6.62
N GLY A 177 -13.54 4.91 -6.63
CA GLY A 177 -14.05 6.10 -7.29
C GLY A 177 -13.64 7.35 -6.51
N LEU A 178 -12.33 7.60 -6.41
CA LEU A 178 -11.80 8.72 -5.64
C LEU A 178 -12.17 10.04 -6.30
N ASP A 179 -12.82 10.93 -5.55
CA ASP A 179 -12.93 12.31 -5.96
C ASP A 179 -11.57 13.04 -5.81
N ILE A 180 -11.50 14.24 -6.34
CA ILE A 180 -10.26 15.03 -6.31
C ILE A 180 -9.79 15.31 -4.88
N ASP A 181 -10.71 15.53 -3.96
CA ASP A 181 -10.36 15.84 -2.57
C ASP A 181 -9.76 14.62 -1.88
N ALA A 182 -10.32 13.42 -2.08
CA ALA A 182 -9.78 12.18 -1.55
C ALA A 182 -8.38 11.88 -2.14
N LEU A 183 -8.18 12.09 -3.43
CA LEU A 183 -6.86 11.96 -4.07
C LEU A 183 -5.82 12.89 -3.43
N ARG A 184 -6.19 14.14 -3.19
CA ARG A 184 -5.30 15.12 -2.54
C ARG A 184 -4.94 14.75 -1.12
N ILE A 185 -5.89 14.22 -0.35
CA ILE A 185 -5.66 13.75 1.02
C ILE A 185 -4.61 12.63 1.02
N VAL A 186 -4.81 11.62 0.18
CA VAL A 186 -3.86 10.50 0.05
C VAL A 186 -2.48 11.00 -0.37
N ALA A 187 -2.40 11.77 -1.44
CA ALA A 187 -1.14 12.25 -1.98
C ALA A 187 -0.38 13.14 -0.99
N ASN A 188 -1.07 14.07 -0.35
CA ASN A 188 -0.48 14.96 0.63
C ASN A 188 0.06 14.18 1.84
N GLY A 189 -0.71 13.22 2.33
CA GLY A 189 -0.29 12.35 3.43
C GLY A 189 0.94 11.53 3.08
N VAL A 190 0.93 10.86 1.94
CA VAL A 190 2.06 10.06 1.47
C VAL A 190 3.32 10.91 1.32
N ASN A 191 3.22 12.08 0.69
CA ASN A 191 4.35 12.97 0.50
C ASN A 191 4.93 13.51 1.81
N LYS A 192 4.09 13.78 2.81
CA LYS A 192 4.54 14.20 4.14
C LYS A 192 5.24 13.08 4.93
N LEU A 193 4.88 11.82 4.68
CA LEU A 193 5.40 10.67 5.40
C LEU A 193 6.60 10.02 4.71
N ARG A 194 6.94 10.41 3.49
CA ARG A 194 8.09 9.87 2.77
C ARG A 194 9.40 10.24 3.43
N THR A 195 10.30 9.25 3.49
CA THR A 195 11.68 9.40 3.95
C THR A 195 12.63 8.67 3.00
N SER A 196 13.93 8.84 3.19
CA SER A 196 14.95 8.08 2.45
C SER A 196 14.99 6.59 2.85
N GLU A 197 14.30 6.20 3.91
CA GLU A 197 14.36 4.84 4.46
C GLU A 197 13.09 4.02 4.22
N ASN A 198 11.96 4.67 3.95
CA ASN A 198 10.73 3.97 3.60
C ASN A 198 10.48 3.99 2.09
N ALA A 199 9.62 3.10 1.64
CA ALA A 199 9.24 2.99 0.24
C ALA A 199 7.72 2.95 0.09
N THR A 200 7.25 3.32 -1.11
CA THR A 200 5.83 3.32 -1.44
C THR A 200 5.61 2.58 -2.75
N LEU A 201 4.63 1.68 -2.75
CA LEU A 201 4.14 1.01 -3.95
C LEU A 201 2.70 1.45 -4.19
N VAL A 202 2.46 2.19 -5.26
CA VAL A 202 1.14 2.70 -5.62
C VAL A 202 0.56 1.83 -6.74
N ILE A 203 -0.61 1.27 -6.52
CA ILE A 203 -1.34 0.53 -7.54
C ILE A 203 -2.55 1.36 -7.94
N THR A 204 -2.56 1.84 -9.18
CA THR A 204 -3.61 2.73 -9.65
C THR A 204 -3.79 2.62 -11.16
N HIS A 205 -5.00 2.88 -11.61
CA HIS A 205 -5.28 3.16 -13.02
C HIS A 205 -5.59 4.65 -13.25
N TYR A 206 -5.49 5.46 -12.17
CA TYR A 206 -5.65 6.90 -12.24
C TYR A 206 -4.30 7.58 -12.34
N GLN A 207 -3.95 8.04 -13.53
CA GLN A 207 -2.72 8.77 -13.74
C GLN A 207 -2.66 10.06 -12.91
N ARG A 208 -3.82 10.67 -12.60
CA ARG A 208 -3.89 11.88 -11.75
C ARG A 208 -3.25 11.70 -10.37
N LEU A 209 -3.35 10.54 -9.77
CA LEU A 209 -2.69 10.28 -8.49
C LEU A 209 -1.17 10.40 -8.63
N LEU A 210 -0.63 9.96 -9.75
CA LEU A 210 0.80 10.01 -10.04
C LEU A 210 1.31 11.41 -10.41
N ASP A 211 0.42 12.37 -10.66
CA ASP A 211 0.79 13.79 -10.79
C ASP A 211 1.14 14.40 -9.42
N TYR A 212 0.53 13.88 -8.36
CA TYR A 212 0.76 14.32 -6.98
C TYR A 212 1.78 13.46 -6.23
N ILE A 213 1.74 12.14 -6.43
CA ILE A 213 2.75 11.20 -5.91
C ILE A 213 3.60 10.78 -7.09
N VAL A 214 4.65 11.54 -7.37
CA VAL A 214 5.49 11.31 -8.55
C VAL A 214 6.34 10.05 -8.34
N PRO A 215 6.16 9.02 -9.18
CA PRO A 215 6.90 7.78 -9.05
C PRO A 215 8.31 7.91 -9.61
N ASP A 216 9.25 7.18 -8.98
CA ASP A 216 10.60 6.98 -9.51
C ASP A 216 10.60 5.92 -10.62
N HIS A 217 9.74 4.90 -10.46
CA HIS A 217 9.59 3.80 -11.41
C HIS A 217 8.12 3.50 -11.65
N VAL A 218 7.79 3.25 -12.91
CA VAL A 218 6.45 2.85 -13.34
C VAL A 218 6.54 1.50 -14.04
N HIS A 219 5.69 0.57 -13.62
CA HIS A 219 5.60 -0.77 -14.18
C HIS A 219 4.21 -1.00 -14.75
N VAL A 220 4.13 -1.57 -15.94
CA VAL A 220 2.85 -1.91 -16.56
C VAL A 220 2.63 -3.41 -16.45
N MET A 221 1.53 -3.79 -15.83
CA MET A 221 1.09 -5.19 -15.77
C MET A 221 0.08 -5.48 -16.88
N TYR A 222 0.26 -6.64 -17.48
CA TYR A 222 -0.67 -7.21 -18.44
C TYR A 222 -0.66 -8.73 -18.30
N ASP A 223 -1.84 -9.32 -18.18
CA ASP A 223 -1.99 -10.78 -18.07
C ASP A 223 -1.06 -11.43 -17.02
N GLY A 224 -1.01 -10.85 -15.84
CA GLY A 224 -0.25 -11.40 -14.71
C GLY A 224 1.27 -11.22 -14.77
N ARG A 225 1.75 -10.39 -15.67
CA ARG A 225 3.19 -10.11 -15.85
C ARG A 225 3.48 -8.62 -15.89
N ILE A 226 4.66 -8.23 -15.48
CA ILE A 226 5.18 -6.89 -15.75
C ILE A 226 5.78 -6.93 -17.16
N VAL A 227 5.15 -6.22 -18.08
CA VAL A 227 5.50 -6.26 -19.50
C VAL A 227 6.32 -5.05 -19.95
N LYS A 228 6.30 -3.97 -19.18
CA LYS A 228 7.06 -2.77 -19.47
C LYS A 228 7.37 -2.03 -18.17
N SER A 229 8.55 -1.44 -18.09
CA SER A 229 8.95 -0.58 -16.97
C SER A 229 9.65 0.67 -17.50
N GLY A 230 9.52 1.76 -16.75
CA GLY A 230 10.14 3.03 -17.11
C GLY A 230 10.07 4.01 -15.95
N GLY A 231 10.33 5.26 -16.22
CA GLY A 231 10.19 6.34 -15.27
C GLY A 231 8.79 6.96 -15.29
N LYS A 232 8.66 8.14 -14.70
CA LYS A 232 7.38 8.87 -14.65
C LYS A 232 6.77 9.17 -16.01
N GLU A 233 7.59 9.30 -17.04
CA GLU A 233 7.16 9.55 -18.42
C GLU A 233 6.31 8.41 -18.99
N LEU A 234 6.52 7.18 -18.52
CA LEU A 234 5.70 6.04 -18.94
C LEU A 234 4.24 6.20 -18.49
N ALA A 235 3.99 6.77 -17.31
CA ALA A 235 2.65 7.07 -16.85
C ALA A 235 1.94 8.09 -17.76
N LEU A 236 2.67 9.10 -18.24
CA LEU A 236 2.15 10.09 -19.18
C LEU A 236 1.81 9.47 -20.53
N GLU A 237 2.66 8.56 -21.03
CA GLU A 237 2.36 7.81 -22.27
C GLU A 237 1.08 6.98 -22.14
N LEU A 238 0.88 6.32 -21.01
CA LEU A 238 -0.31 5.52 -20.75
C LEU A 238 -1.58 6.37 -20.68
N GLU A 239 -1.50 7.58 -20.12
CA GLU A 239 -2.62 8.51 -20.13
C GLU A 239 -2.98 8.93 -21.54
N GLU A 240 -1.98 9.25 -22.35
CA GLU A 240 -2.16 9.73 -23.72
C GLU A 240 -2.62 8.64 -24.68
N LYS A 241 -2.04 7.44 -24.60
CA LYS A 241 -2.22 6.35 -25.56
C LYS A 241 -3.10 5.20 -25.10
N GLY A 242 -3.43 5.14 -23.78
CA GLY A 242 -4.11 3.97 -23.20
C GLY A 242 -3.20 2.75 -23.13
N TYR A 243 -3.81 1.54 -23.05
CA TYR A 243 -3.07 0.27 -22.91
C TYR A 243 -3.03 -0.59 -24.18
N ASP A 244 -3.74 -0.24 -25.24
CA ASP A 244 -3.84 -1.08 -26.45
C ASP A 244 -2.49 -1.29 -27.13
N TRP A 245 -1.65 -0.26 -27.18
CA TRP A 245 -0.31 -0.34 -27.75
C TRP A 245 0.62 -1.30 -26.97
N ILE A 246 0.38 -1.47 -25.64
CA ILE A 246 1.11 -2.44 -24.83
C ILE A 246 0.78 -3.87 -25.28
N LYS A 247 -0.50 -4.15 -25.57
CA LYS A 247 -0.92 -5.45 -26.08
C LYS A 247 -0.21 -5.79 -27.39
N GLU A 248 -0.10 -4.82 -28.27
CA GLU A 248 0.60 -4.98 -29.55
C GLU A 248 2.09 -5.27 -29.35
N GLU A 249 2.76 -4.54 -28.45
CA GLU A 249 4.19 -4.76 -28.16
C GLU A 249 4.48 -6.14 -27.57
N VAL A 250 3.59 -6.69 -26.75
CA VAL A 250 3.79 -8.01 -26.13
C VAL A 250 3.28 -9.17 -26.97
N GLY A 251 2.74 -8.91 -28.13
CA GLY A 251 2.28 -9.92 -29.09
C GLY A 251 1.02 -10.66 -28.65
N ALA A 252 0.18 -10.00 -27.86
CA ALA A 252 -1.07 -10.57 -27.36
C ALA A 252 -2.25 -10.27 -28.30
#